data_a49d99d418cc4a55e4ed91668ce09dc8
#
_entry.id   a49d99d418cc4a55e4ed91668ce09dc8
#
_cell.length_a   1.000
_cell.length_b   1.000
_cell.length_c   1.000
_cell.angle_alpha   90.00
_cell.angle_beta   90.00
_cell.angle_gamma   90.00
#
_symmetry.space_group_name_H-M   'P 1'
#
loop_
_entity.id
_entity.type
_entity.pdbx_description
1 polymer ?
#
loop_
_entity_poly.entity_id
_entity_poly.type
_entity_poly.pdbx_seq_one_letter_code
_entity_poly.pdbx_strand_id
1 'polypeptide(L)'
;MKQKKNLYFKYGASLLVALVISLFFSYTIFNDIFASPAKEARLVITATAERNIKSGGSDIRIVRILLDGEEVPFDAIEKQGDWKHADGVWMVVNPDSPATLSYTAENVKELQVDFQMHDGSGVAEVWSNDKRISRTDLYSSGWESYYLRKTIGSVSIFNNLVMFAGVFLITLFCLAGMEQLIVNLRKTIGIKKGVAFFIGFYVVLYVISCYFHILDLGIRCGLTLLVISAVGANVHEWHEKRDSDKKIYQIVTDGVWLILSSVILLYMVELVEQNLANIGAEYIFGNIVIYLLLLLIAYMLVRSVFYSVSAVMFVMYIFSVANSFVRSFRGSPIVPGDFLAVGTAKNVFMNYHYSVTGPMLLALWLLIAFLVLTFYFYGREKRVFSCVLVWSLPSVCLLGFMMGGALFAPDMDFWNQNINIQRYGIALSFISDIRHMKLEEPAGYSSKDSEEMISKFVETEDEKEQNCPNVIAIMNESFSDLSVIFPELDNEVYMSNFNSLSGNVVKGYMQVYPIGGGTANTEYEFLTGNSMAFLQGSIPYQQYITRNGTYSIAQILKARGYHTTAIHPYDKRGYNRAQVYPKIGFETFLDVSDFENAELVRDRYISDRDSYKKVIEDRKSVV
;
A
#
# COMPACT_ATOMS: atom_id res chain seq x y z
N MET A 1 50.37 -4.75 3.29
CA MET A 1 49.47 -4.04 4.21
C MET A 1 48.04 -3.85 3.68
N LYS A 2 47.82 -3.47 2.44
CA LYS A 2 46.47 -3.35 1.83
C LYS A 2 45.68 -4.68 1.82
N GLN A 3 46.29 -5.81 1.46
CA GLN A 3 45.63 -7.12 1.47
C GLN A 3 45.17 -7.56 2.85
N LYS A 4 45.96 -7.34 3.92
CA LYS A 4 45.54 -7.66 5.30
C LYS A 4 44.39 -6.77 5.77
N LYS A 5 44.36 -5.47 5.44
CA LYS A 5 43.22 -4.59 5.76
C LYS A 5 41.92 -5.02 5.07
N ASN A 6 41.99 -5.44 3.82
CA ASN A 6 40.81 -5.96 3.10
C ASN A 6 40.29 -7.26 3.72
N LEU A 7 41.17 -8.13 4.21
CA LEU A 7 40.82 -9.39 4.85
C LEU A 7 40.08 -9.15 6.16
N TYR A 8 40.59 -8.26 7.03
CA TYR A 8 39.92 -7.91 8.30
C TYR A 8 38.58 -7.22 8.09
N PHE A 9 38.46 -6.37 7.05
CA PHE A 9 37.20 -5.72 6.71
C PHE A 9 36.17 -6.74 6.21
N LYS A 10 36.60 -7.72 5.38
CA LYS A 10 35.76 -8.79 4.86
C LYS A 10 35.19 -9.67 5.99
N TYR A 11 36.03 -10.14 6.89
CA TYR A 11 35.59 -10.96 8.04
C TYR A 11 34.75 -10.15 9.03
N GLY A 12 35.09 -8.90 9.29
CA GLY A 12 34.30 -8.02 10.13
C GLY A 12 32.89 -7.76 9.58
N ALA A 13 32.78 -7.54 8.29
CA ALA A 13 31.49 -7.37 7.62
C ALA A 13 30.66 -8.67 7.65
N SER A 14 31.25 -9.82 7.40
CA SER A 14 30.58 -11.12 7.50
C SER A 14 30.07 -11.40 8.92
N LEU A 15 30.87 -11.07 9.92
CA LEU A 15 30.53 -11.25 11.34
C LEU A 15 29.36 -10.32 11.75
N LEU A 16 29.38 -9.07 11.28
CA LEU A 16 28.30 -8.12 11.51
C LEU A 16 26.98 -8.57 10.85
N VAL A 17 27.06 -9.03 9.61
CA VAL A 17 25.89 -9.54 8.88
C VAL A 17 25.31 -10.78 9.55
N ALA A 18 26.18 -11.72 9.97
CA ALA A 18 25.74 -12.91 10.69
C ALA A 18 25.07 -12.55 12.03
N LEU A 19 25.62 -11.57 12.75
CA LEU A 19 25.04 -11.07 14.01
C LEU A 19 23.65 -10.47 13.79
N VAL A 20 23.51 -9.58 12.82
CA VAL A 20 22.24 -8.92 12.49
C VAL A 20 21.18 -9.94 12.06
N ILE A 21 21.54 -10.88 11.19
CA ILE A 21 20.65 -11.96 10.75
C ILE A 21 20.20 -12.79 11.95
N SER A 22 21.12 -13.19 12.81
CA SER A 22 20.81 -14.05 13.97
C SER A 22 19.96 -13.34 15.01
N LEU A 23 20.20 -12.05 15.26
CA LEU A 23 19.36 -11.23 16.14
C LEU A 23 17.95 -11.10 15.57
N PHE A 24 17.83 -10.83 14.28
CA PHE A 24 16.54 -10.70 13.61
C PHE A 24 15.73 -12.00 13.69
N PHE A 25 16.33 -13.14 13.36
CA PHE A 25 15.67 -14.44 13.43
C PHE A 25 15.29 -14.82 14.88
N SER A 26 16.16 -14.53 15.85
CA SER A 26 15.87 -14.81 17.26
C SER A 26 14.71 -13.97 17.79
N TYR A 27 14.63 -12.71 17.40
CA TYR A 27 13.62 -11.80 17.92
C TYR A 27 12.25 -11.92 17.22
N THR A 28 12.23 -12.17 15.91
CA THR A 28 10.98 -12.13 15.13
C THR A 28 10.39 -13.52 14.85
N ILE A 29 11.23 -14.50 14.58
CA ILE A 29 10.77 -15.79 14.03
C ILE A 29 10.79 -16.88 15.09
N PHE A 30 11.85 -16.93 15.92
CA PHE A 30 11.98 -18.01 16.88
C PHE A 30 11.04 -17.88 18.06
N ASN A 31 10.69 -16.66 18.47
CA ASN A 31 9.67 -16.45 19.50
C ASN A 31 8.31 -17.01 19.08
N ASP A 32 7.94 -16.86 17.82
CA ASP A 32 6.63 -17.29 17.34
C ASP A 32 6.60 -18.79 16.95
N ILE A 33 7.69 -19.29 16.35
CA ILE A 33 7.74 -20.69 15.89
C ILE A 33 8.01 -21.67 17.04
N PHE A 34 8.98 -21.35 17.90
CA PHE A 34 9.46 -22.26 18.94
C PHE A 34 8.88 -21.98 20.33
N ALA A 35 7.93 -21.06 20.45
CA ALA A 35 7.16 -20.93 21.66
C ALA A 35 6.39 -22.23 21.91
N SER A 36 6.63 -22.85 23.03
CA SER A 36 5.77 -23.91 23.54
C SER A 36 4.47 -23.29 24.04
N PRO A 37 3.31 -23.91 23.77
CA PRO A 37 2.05 -23.45 24.33
C PRO A 37 2.15 -23.26 25.84
N ALA A 38 1.53 -22.20 26.36
CA ALA A 38 1.39 -22.04 27.79
C ALA A 38 0.48 -23.13 28.32
N LYS A 39 0.94 -23.92 29.29
CA LYS A 39 0.14 -25.01 29.90
C LYS A 39 -1.18 -24.49 30.43
N GLU A 40 -1.15 -23.33 31.05
CA GLU A 40 -2.31 -22.57 31.50
C GLU A 40 -2.05 -21.09 31.22
N ALA A 41 -2.99 -20.44 30.60
CA ALA A 41 -2.95 -19.00 30.31
C ALA A 41 -4.20 -18.34 30.88
N ARG A 42 -4.01 -17.59 31.97
CA ARG A 42 -5.05 -16.70 32.48
C ARG A 42 -4.92 -15.36 31.78
N LEU A 43 -5.84 -15.11 30.88
CA LEU A 43 -5.93 -13.85 30.13
C LEU A 43 -6.79 -12.85 30.91
N VAL A 44 -6.33 -11.62 31.01
CA VAL A 44 -7.10 -10.53 31.59
C VAL A 44 -7.00 -9.33 30.67
N ILE A 45 -8.14 -8.84 30.19
CA ILE A 45 -8.23 -7.61 29.42
C ILE A 45 -8.86 -6.55 30.32
N THR A 46 -8.14 -5.46 30.53
CA THR A 46 -8.53 -4.39 31.44
C THR A 46 -8.83 -3.11 30.66
N ALA A 47 -10.02 -2.59 30.79
CA ALA A 47 -10.33 -1.20 30.48
C ALA A 47 -9.85 -0.36 31.66
N THR A 48 -8.83 0.46 31.46
CA THR A 48 -8.13 1.13 32.58
C THR A 48 -8.85 2.34 33.14
N ALA A 49 -9.95 2.77 32.53
CA ALA A 49 -10.63 4.06 32.76
C ALA A 49 -9.77 5.29 32.41
N GLU A 50 -8.56 5.08 31.90
CA GLU A 50 -7.72 6.16 31.39
C GLU A 50 -8.07 6.48 29.93
N ARG A 51 -7.84 7.72 29.55
CA ARG A 51 -8.11 8.20 28.19
C ARG A 51 -6.97 9.05 27.63
N ASN A 52 -6.87 9.09 26.32
CA ASN A 52 -6.05 10.07 25.62
C ASN A 52 -6.57 11.49 25.88
N ILE A 53 -5.67 12.47 25.90
CA ILE A 53 -6.04 13.90 26.08
C ILE A 53 -7.04 14.35 24.99
N LYS A 54 -6.97 13.74 23.81
CA LYS A 54 -7.84 14.04 22.67
C LYS A 54 -9.15 13.25 22.68
N SER A 55 -9.28 12.24 23.54
CA SER A 55 -10.46 11.38 23.57
C SER A 55 -11.61 12.03 24.30
N GLY A 56 -12.81 11.95 23.73
CA GLY A 56 -14.06 12.33 24.35
C GLY A 56 -14.54 11.40 25.48
N GLY A 57 -13.93 10.21 25.61
CA GLY A 57 -14.34 9.18 26.54
C GLY A 57 -13.20 8.21 26.88
N SER A 58 -13.57 7.11 27.57
CA SER A 58 -12.66 6.02 27.93
C SER A 58 -13.24 4.65 27.55
N ASP A 59 -14.05 4.59 26.50
CA ASP A 59 -14.72 3.38 26.05
C ASP A 59 -13.72 2.33 25.59
N ILE A 60 -13.99 1.07 25.91
CA ILE A 60 -13.28 -0.08 25.34
C ILE A 60 -14.28 -1.00 24.68
N ARG A 61 -13.99 -1.36 23.43
CA ARG A 61 -14.82 -2.25 22.60
C ARG A 61 -13.99 -3.38 22.04
N ILE A 62 -14.43 -4.61 22.26
CA ILE A 62 -13.77 -5.84 21.81
C ILE A 62 -14.74 -6.62 20.94
N VAL A 63 -14.36 -6.83 19.69
CA VAL A 63 -15.18 -7.55 18.70
C VAL A 63 -15.05 -9.05 18.92
N ARG A 64 -13.82 -9.54 19.11
CA ARG A 64 -13.57 -10.96 19.36
C ARG A 64 -12.22 -11.19 20.03
N ILE A 65 -12.13 -12.31 20.72
CA ILE A 65 -10.92 -12.84 21.32
C ILE A 65 -10.67 -14.21 20.71
N LEU A 66 -9.50 -14.40 20.09
CA LEU A 66 -9.14 -15.69 19.51
C LEU A 66 -7.92 -16.25 20.23
N LEU A 67 -7.95 -17.55 20.46
CA LEU A 67 -6.85 -18.35 21.00
C LEU A 67 -6.49 -19.42 19.98
N ASP A 68 -5.24 -19.40 19.49
CA ASP A 68 -4.76 -20.28 18.42
C ASP A 68 -5.66 -20.27 17.17
N GLY A 69 -6.34 -19.14 16.92
CA GLY A 69 -7.27 -18.94 15.79
C GLY A 69 -8.73 -19.35 16.07
N GLU A 70 -9.01 -19.96 17.23
CA GLU A 70 -10.39 -20.30 17.64
C GLU A 70 -10.98 -19.17 18.51
N GLU A 71 -12.23 -18.81 18.25
CA GLU A 71 -12.91 -17.76 18.97
C GLU A 71 -13.34 -18.23 20.37
N VAL A 72 -13.03 -17.42 21.38
CA VAL A 72 -13.44 -17.69 22.77
C VAL A 72 -14.94 -17.44 22.91
N PRO A 73 -15.72 -18.44 23.35
CA PRO A 73 -17.16 -18.27 23.54
C PRO A 73 -17.47 -17.17 24.56
N PHE A 74 -18.38 -16.28 24.22
CA PHE A 74 -18.73 -15.14 25.08
C PHE A 74 -19.24 -15.54 26.46
N ASP A 75 -19.94 -16.67 26.56
CA ASP A 75 -20.47 -17.19 27.83
C ASP A 75 -19.38 -17.73 28.77
N ALA A 76 -18.19 -17.99 28.24
CA ALA A 76 -17.06 -18.49 29.03
C ALA A 76 -16.18 -17.37 29.60
N ILE A 77 -16.43 -16.11 29.23
CA ILE A 77 -15.65 -14.95 29.68
C ILE A 77 -16.23 -14.41 30.98
N GLU A 78 -15.41 -14.42 32.04
CA GLU A 78 -15.76 -13.79 33.30
C GLU A 78 -15.59 -12.27 33.20
N LYS A 79 -16.54 -11.52 33.74
CA LYS A 79 -16.54 -10.05 33.71
C LYS A 79 -16.57 -9.43 35.11
N GLN A 80 -15.81 -8.36 35.27
CA GLN A 80 -15.87 -7.51 36.44
C GLN A 80 -15.99 -6.05 36.00
N GLY A 81 -16.99 -5.35 36.53
CA GLY A 81 -17.38 -4.01 36.10
C GLY A 81 -18.53 -4.02 35.11
N ASP A 82 -18.85 -2.87 34.52
CA ASP A 82 -20.07 -2.65 33.72
C ASP A 82 -19.93 -3.09 32.26
N TRP A 83 -19.24 -4.20 32.01
CA TRP A 83 -19.16 -4.78 30.66
C TRP A 83 -20.53 -5.24 30.17
N LYS A 84 -20.89 -4.81 28.98
CA LYS A 84 -22.09 -5.21 28.24
C LYS A 84 -21.66 -6.00 27.00
N HIS A 85 -22.43 -7.01 26.66
CA HIS A 85 -22.31 -7.70 25.39
C HIS A 85 -23.57 -7.41 24.57
N ALA A 86 -23.40 -6.70 23.47
CA ALA A 86 -24.49 -6.37 22.55
C ALA A 86 -23.94 -6.41 21.11
N ASP A 87 -24.73 -6.96 20.18
CA ASP A 87 -24.40 -7.02 18.75
C ASP A 87 -23.05 -7.70 18.45
N GLY A 88 -22.69 -8.71 19.23
CA GLY A 88 -21.43 -9.43 19.07
C GLY A 88 -20.18 -8.66 19.55
N VAL A 89 -20.34 -7.55 20.28
CA VAL A 89 -19.24 -6.74 20.79
C VAL A 89 -19.31 -6.65 22.31
N TRP A 90 -18.19 -6.92 22.97
CA TRP A 90 -17.99 -6.57 24.37
C TRP A 90 -17.65 -5.10 24.49
N MET A 91 -18.43 -4.36 25.28
CA MET A 91 -18.18 -2.94 25.47
C MET A 91 -18.31 -2.53 26.94
N VAL A 92 -17.46 -1.62 27.35
CA VAL A 92 -17.62 -0.83 28.57
C VAL A 92 -17.48 0.64 28.20
N VAL A 93 -18.46 1.45 28.60
CA VAL A 93 -18.57 2.85 28.20
C VAL A 93 -18.22 3.74 29.39
N ASN A 94 -17.21 4.58 29.24
CA ASN A 94 -16.75 5.54 30.25
C ASN A 94 -16.69 4.94 31.67
N PRO A 95 -15.91 3.87 31.90
CA PRO A 95 -15.84 3.26 33.21
C PRO A 95 -15.23 4.23 34.23
N ASP A 96 -15.87 4.36 35.40
CA ASP A 96 -15.37 5.17 36.53
C ASP A 96 -14.17 4.53 37.24
N SER A 97 -14.01 3.23 37.07
CA SER A 97 -12.92 2.42 37.63
C SER A 97 -12.53 1.32 36.64
N PRO A 98 -11.33 0.75 36.74
CA PRO A 98 -10.90 -0.32 35.85
C PRO A 98 -11.88 -1.49 35.83
N ALA A 99 -12.29 -1.89 34.64
CA ALA A 99 -13.19 -3.01 34.38
C ALA A 99 -12.44 -4.13 33.65
N THR A 100 -12.68 -5.40 33.98
CA THR A 100 -11.90 -6.52 33.45
C THR A 100 -12.78 -7.58 32.79
N LEU A 101 -12.25 -8.18 31.72
CA LEU A 101 -12.68 -9.47 31.18
C LEU A 101 -11.59 -10.47 31.44
N SER A 102 -11.93 -11.66 31.97
CA SER A 102 -10.95 -12.71 32.22
C SER A 102 -11.40 -14.05 31.64
N TYR A 103 -10.41 -14.80 31.17
CA TYR A 103 -10.60 -16.15 30.63
C TYR A 103 -9.35 -16.99 30.88
N THR A 104 -9.54 -18.22 31.29
CA THR A 104 -8.44 -19.18 31.51
C THR A 104 -8.53 -20.28 30.48
N ALA A 105 -7.44 -20.53 29.78
CA ALA A 105 -7.32 -21.57 28.77
C ALA A 105 -6.05 -22.40 28.96
N GLU A 106 -6.10 -23.65 28.53
CA GLU A 106 -4.97 -24.56 28.59
C GLU A 106 -4.32 -24.74 27.21
N ASN A 107 -3.00 -24.96 27.20
CA ASN A 107 -2.22 -25.28 26.00
C ASN A 107 -2.33 -24.24 24.87
N VAL A 108 -2.35 -22.95 25.22
CA VAL A 108 -2.51 -21.85 24.26
C VAL A 108 -1.16 -21.26 23.90
N LYS A 109 -0.92 -21.07 22.63
CA LYS A 109 0.30 -20.48 22.07
C LYS A 109 0.11 -19.03 21.65
N GLU A 110 -1.01 -18.70 21.00
CA GLU A 110 -1.24 -17.41 20.40
C GLU A 110 -2.55 -16.78 20.88
N LEU A 111 -2.49 -15.47 21.17
CA LEU A 111 -3.64 -14.64 21.49
C LEU A 111 -3.84 -13.60 20.41
N GLN A 112 -5.08 -13.45 19.92
CA GLN A 112 -5.49 -12.29 19.16
C GLN A 112 -6.69 -11.63 19.84
N VAL A 113 -6.66 -10.30 19.96
CA VAL A 113 -7.79 -9.50 20.44
C VAL A 113 -8.08 -8.43 19.40
N ASP A 114 -9.29 -8.42 18.91
CA ASP A 114 -9.74 -7.45 17.93
C ASP A 114 -10.53 -6.34 18.62
N PHE A 115 -9.97 -5.14 18.63
CA PHE A 115 -10.56 -3.94 19.23
C PHE A 115 -11.20 -3.05 18.16
N GLN A 116 -12.27 -2.37 18.54
CA GLN A 116 -12.78 -1.20 17.81
C GLN A 116 -12.21 0.07 18.45
N MET A 117 -11.69 0.95 17.62
CA MET A 117 -11.14 2.25 18.01
C MET A 117 -12.06 3.35 17.51
N HIS A 118 -12.25 4.40 18.32
CA HIS A 118 -12.99 5.61 17.93
C HIS A 118 -12.57 6.81 18.81
N ASP A 119 -13.14 7.97 18.57
CA ASP A 119 -12.80 9.23 19.24
C ASP A 119 -13.16 9.28 20.74
N GLY A 120 -14.02 8.38 21.20
CA GLY A 120 -14.35 8.17 22.60
C GLY A 120 -13.59 6.99 23.24
N SER A 121 -12.64 6.36 22.55
CA SER A 121 -11.94 5.19 23.10
C SER A 121 -10.90 5.57 24.14
N GLY A 122 -10.72 4.66 25.11
CA GLY A 122 -9.75 4.77 26.20
C GLY A 122 -8.52 3.89 26.00
N VAL A 123 -7.87 3.58 27.12
CA VAL A 123 -6.65 2.75 27.16
C VAL A 123 -7.00 1.36 27.65
N ALA A 124 -6.64 0.34 26.86
CA ALA A 124 -6.77 -1.06 27.23
C ALA A 124 -5.41 -1.68 27.62
N GLU A 125 -5.42 -2.53 28.64
CA GLU A 125 -4.29 -3.40 28.97
C GLU A 125 -4.67 -4.85 28.78
N VAL A 126 -3.75 -5.64 28.24
CA VAL A 126 -3.89 -7.08 28.07
C VAL A 126 -2.80 -7.78 28.86
N TRP A 127 -3.18 -8.73 29.69
CA TRP A 127 -2.33 -9.47 30.58
C TRP A 127 -2.44 -10.98 30.34
N SER A 128 -1.36 -11.70 30.53
CA SER A 128 -1.35 -13.16 30.59
C SER A 128 -0.49 -13.59 31.77
N ASN A 129 -1.06 -14.42 32.66
CA ASN A 129 -0.38 -14.93 33.85
C ASN A 129 0.37 -13.81 34.61
N ASP A 130 -0.34 -12.75 34.97
CA ASP A 130 0.17 -11.57 35.69
C ASP A 130 1.25 -10.76 34.97
N LYS A 131 1.60 -11.14 33.75
CA LYS A 131 2.51 -10.36 32.89
C LYS A 131 1.73 -9.51 31.91
N ARG A 132 1.95 -8.20 31.94
CA ARG A 132 1.36 -7.31 30.94
C ARG A 132 1.95 -7.56 29.56
N ILE A 133 1.10 -7.98 28.61
CA ILE A 133 1.45 -8.24 27.21
C ILE A 133 1.40 -6.96 26.39
N SER A 134 0.36 -6.15 26.61
CA SER A 134 0.14 -4.91 25.86
C SER A 134 -0.52 -3.86 26.75
N ARG A 135 -0.20 -2.60 26.49
CA ARG A 135 -0.96 -1.43 26.89
C ARG A 135 -1.14 -0.57 25.65
N THR A 136 -2.37 -0.41 25.23
CA THR A 136 -2.72 0.21 23.95
C THR A 136 -3.69 1.34 24.19
N ASP A 137 -3.35 2.52 23.69
CA ASP A 137 -4.26 3.63 23.55
C ASP A 137 -5.10 3.39 22.30
N LEU A 138 -6.40 3.22 22.49
CA LEU A 138 -7.36 2.88 21.43
C LEU A 138 -8.06 4.13 20.85
N TYR A 139 -7.55 5.33 21.17
CA TYR A 139 -8.07 6.53 20.55
C TYR A 139 -7.80 6.55 19.05
N SER A 140 -8.83 6.78 18.27
CA SER A 140 -8.74 7.12 16.85
C SER A 140 -9.71 8.27 16.55
N SER A 141 -9.40 9.11 15.60
CA SER A 141 -10.30 10.19 15.17
C SER A 141 -11.52 9.69 14.37
N GLY A 142 -11.60 8.40 14.08
CA GLY A 142 -12.70 7.74 13.38
C GLY A 142 -12.81 6.28 13.83
N TRP A 143 -13.79 5.57 13.30
CA TRP A 143 -13.95 4.15 13.57
C TRP A 143 -12.90 3.34 12.83
N GLU A 144 -12.08 2.61 13.58
CA GLU A 144 -11.01 1.76 13.07
C GLU A 144 -10.98 0.44 13.83
N SER A 145 -10.39 -0.60 13.23
CA SER A 145 -10.14 -1.87 13.91
C SER A 145 -8.64 -1.98 14.26
N TYR A 146 -8.35 -2.41 15.48
CA TYR A 146 -7.01 -2.69 15.93
C TYR A 146 -6.88 -4.16 16.32
N TYR A 147 -5.95 -4.86 15.72
CA TYR A 147 -5.70 -6.28 15.92
C TYR A 147 -4.44 -6.48 16.76
N LEU A 148 -4.63 -6.79 18.03
CA LEU A 148 -3.52 -7.18 18.91
C LEU A 148 -3.28 -8.67 18.75
N ARG A 149 -2.16 -9.05 18.13
CA ARG A 149 -1.73 -10.45 18.01
C ARG A 149 -0.44 -10.65 18.78
N LYS A 150 -0.40 -11.62 19.70
CA LYS A 150 0.75 -11.89 20.55
C LYS A 150 0.89 -13.37 20.88
N THR A 151 2.15 -13.84 20.83
CA THR A 151 2.51 -15.15 21.35
C THR A 151 2.54 -15.09 22.87
N ILE A 152 1.73 -15.90 23.53
CA ILE A 152 1.66 -16.05 24.99
C ILE A 152 2.41 -17.27 25.49
N GLY A 153 2.81 -18.16 24.60
CA GLY A 153 3.73 -19.25 24.88
C GLY A 153 5.10 -18.74 25.33
N SER A 154 5.85 -19.56 26.01
CA SER A 154 7.19 -19.23 26.47
C SER A 154 8.27 -19.95 25.67
N VAL A 155 9.27 -19.20 25.20
CA VAL A 155 10.50 -19.81 24.67
C VAL A 155 11.53 -19.82 25.79
N SER A 156 12.09 -20.99 26.10
CA SER A 156 13.20 -21.10 27.02
C SER A 156 14.36 -20.22 26.53
N ILE A 157 14.95 -19.43 27.43
CA ILE A 157 16.15 -18.63 27.14
C ILE A 157 17.27 -19.52 26.56
N PHE A 158 17.37 -20.75 27.04
CA PHE A 158 18.34 -21.72 26.54
C PHE A 158 18.05 -22.09 25.08
N ASN A 159 16.80 -22.36 24.74
CA ASN A 159 16.43 -22.66 23.35
C ASN A 159 16.68 -21.46 22.43
N ASN A 160 16.37 -20.25 22.87
CA ASN A 160 16.68 -19.03 22.13
C ASN A 160 18.18 -18.85 21.88
N LEU A 161 19.01 -19.08 22.90
CA LEU A 161 20.47 -18.99 22.78
C LEU A 161 21.04 -20.07 21.86
N VAL A 162 20.54 -21.29 21.95
CA VAL A 162 20.94 -22.39 21.05
C VAL A 162 20.59 -22.08 19.60
N MET A 163 19.38 -21.58 19.36
CA MET A 163 18.94 -21.23 18.02
C MET A 163 19.66 -20.00 17.46
N PHE A 164 19.89 -18.97 18.29
CA PHE A 164 20.73 -17.83 17.93
C PHE A 164 22.13 -18.29 17.53
N ALA A 165 22.76 -19.11 18.37
CA ALA A 165 24.10 -19.65 18.09
C ALA A 165 24.12 -20.52 16.83
N GLY A 166 23.08 -21.33 16.62
CA GLY A 166 22.93 -22.16 15.41
C GLY A 166 22.84 -21.31 14.14
N VAL A 167 21.94 -20.31 14.12
CA VAL A 167 21.81 -19.39 12.97
C VAL A 167 23.08 -18.58 12.77
N PHE A 168 23.69 -18.09 13.85
CA PHE A 168 24.93 -17.34 13.79
C PHE A 168 26.06 -18.16 13.19
N LEU A 169 26.25 -19.40 13.66
CA LEU A 169 27.28 -20.30 13.15
C LEU A 169 27.01 -20.72 11.71
N ILE A 170 25.75 -21.05 11.38
CA ILE A 170 25.36 -21.39 9.99
C ILE A 170 25.62 -20.21 9.06
N THR A 171 25.22 -19.00 9.48
CA THR A 171 25.41 -17.80 8.67
C THR A 171 26.89 -17.45 8.52
N LEU A 172 27.68 -17.55 9.61
CA LEU A 172 29.14 -17.41 9.56
C LEU A 172 29.80 -18.47 8.68
N PHE A 173 29.39 -19.72 8.83
CA PHE A 173 29.89 -20.82 8.00
C PHE A 173 29.55 -20.58 6.53
N CYS A 174 28.34 -20.10 6.26
CA CYS A 174 27.92 -19.74 4.90
C CYS A 174 28.66 -18.52 4.35
N LEU A 175 28.87 -17.49 5.13
CA LEU A 175 29.50 -16.24 4.69
C LEU A 175 31.04 -16.27 4.72
N ALA A 176 31.62 -16.95 5.72
CA ALA A 176 33.07 -16.99 5.90
C ALA A 176 33.70 -18.33 5.51
N GLY A 177 32.97 -19.44 5.66
CA GLY A 177 33.45 -20.80 5.38
C GLY A 177 33.09 -21.34 4.00
N MET A 178 32.08 -20.71 3.33
CA MET A 178 31.65 -21.16 2.00
C MET A 178 32.75 -21.03 0.95
N GLU A 179 33.59 -20.01 1.04
CA GLU A 179 34.73 -19.84 0.15
C GLU A 179 35.67 -21.06 0.23
N GLN A 180 35.94 -21.54 1.45
CA GLN A 180 36.81 -22.70 1.68
C GLN A 180 36.12 -24.03 1.32
N LEU A 181 34.83 -24.16 1.67
CA LEU A 181 34.04 -25.36 1.33
C LEU A 181 33.84 -25.49 -0.18
N ILE A 182 33.58 -24.38 -0.84
CA ILE A 182 33.42 -24.31 -2.29
C ILE A 182 34.74 -24.60 -2.99
N VAL A 183 35.88 -24.10 -2.50
CA VAL A 183 37.21 -24.42 -3.01
C VAL A 183 37.50 -25.92 -2.88
N ASN A 184 37.17 -26.53 -1.75
CA ASN A 184 37.38 -27.95 -1.51
C ASN A 184 36.40 -28.84 -2.31
N LEU A 185 35.13 -28.50 -2.37
CA LEU A 185 34.12 -29.18 -3.19
C LEU A 185 34.46 -29.08 -4.69
N ARG A 186 35.05 -28.00 -5.14
CA ARG A 186 35.54 -27.84 -6.53
C ARG A 186 36.65 -28.77 -6.88
N LYS A 187 37.60 -28.99 -5.97
CA LYS A 187 38.67 -29.95 -6.18
C LYS A 187 38.14 -31.37 -6.32
N THR A 188 37.03 -31.70 -5.66
CA THR A 188 36.47 -33.05 -5.56
C THR A 188 35.39 -33.34 -6.62
N ILE A 189 34.51 -32.40 -6.91
CA ILE A 189 33.27 -32.63 -7.70
C ILE A 189 33.19 -31.75 -8.96
N GLY A 190 34.01 -30.71 -9.06
CA GLY A 190 33.97 -29.71 -10.15
C GLY A 190 32.87 -28.65 -9.97
N ILE A 191 33.10 -27.44 -10.52
CA ILE A 191 32.27 -26.24 -10.30
C ILE A 191 30.80 -26.47 -10.68
N LYS A 192 30.55 -27.08 -11.86
CA LYS A 192 29.17 -27.25 -12.38
C LYS A 192 28.34 -28.20 -11.52
N LYS A 193 28.97 -29.26 -10.98
CA LYS A 193 28.28 -30.24 -10.12
C LYS A 193 28.01 -29.70 -8.73
N GLY A 194 28.91 -28.86 -8.17
CA GLY A 194 28.72 -28.22 -6.88
C GLY A 194 27.53 -27.23 -6.87
N VAL A 195 27.43 -26.41 -7.92
CA VAL A 195 26.28 -25.47 -8.08
C VAL A 195 24.96 -26.24 -8.25
N ALA A 196 24.96 -27.29 -9.09
CA ALA A 196 23.79 -28.14 -9.29
C ALA A 196 23.35 -28.84 -7.99
N PHE A 197 24.31 -29.28 -7.16
CA PHE A 197 24.04 -29.90 -5.87
C PHE A 197 23.37 -28.91 -4.90
N PHE A 198 23.86 -27.67 -4.78
CA PHE A 198 23.25 -26.65 -3.92
C PHE A 198 21.87 -26.23 -4.40
N ILE A 199 21.68 -26.06 -5.70
CA ILE A 199 20.35 -25.78 -6.27
C ILE A 199 19.39 -26.95 -6.02
N GLY A 200 19.84 -28.19 -6.25
CA GLY A 200 19.03 -29.37 -5.98
C GLY A 200 18.67 -29.52 -4.51
N PHE A 201 19.62 -29.30 -3.61
CA PHE A 201 19.39 -29.32 -2.17
C PHE A 201 18.40 -28.25 -1.72
N TYR A 202 18.51 -27.04 -2.27
CA TYR A 202 17.54 -25.95 -2.02
C TYR A 202 16.14 -26.32 -2.50
N VAL A 203 16.01 -26.82 -3.73
CA VAL A 203 14.71 -27.23 -4.28
C VAL A 203 14.08 -28.30 -3.40
N VAL A 204 14.86 -29.29 -2.96
CA VAL A 204 14.36 -30.34 -2.05
C VAL A 204 13.91 -29.74 -0.72
N LEU A 205 14.71 -28.87 -0.08
CA LEU A 205 14.32 -28.20 1.17
C LEU A 205 13.10 -27.31 0.98
N TYR A 206 13.01 -26.60 -0.13
CA TYR A 206 11.86 -25.75 -0.44
C TYR A 206 10.58 -26.57 -0.61
N VAL A 207 10.65 -27.66 -1.38
CA VAL A 207 9.51 -28.58 -1.59
C VAL A 207 9.07 -29.22 -0.26
N ILE A 208 10.03 -29.69 0.56
CA ILE A 208 9.74 -30.22 1.89
C ILE A 208 9.08 -29.16 2.75
N SER A 209 9.56 -27.92 2.72
CA SER A 209 8.98 -26.83 3.51
C SER A 209 7.56 -26.46 3.09
N CYS A 210 7.27 -26.53 1.78
CA CYS A 210 5.93 -26.30 1.26
C CYS A 210 4.97 -27.44 1.63
N TYR A 211 5.44 -28.68 1.55
CA TYR A 211 4.61 -29.85 1.84
C TYR A 211 4.20 -29.97 3.31
N PHE A 212 5.12 -29.67 4.21
CA PHE A 212 4.86 -29.80 5.65
C PHE A 212 4.34 -28.52 6.32
N HIS A 213 4.19 -27.41 5.60
CA HIS A 213 3.87 -26.08 6.18
C HIS A 213 4.77 -25.68 7.37
N ILE A 214 5.97 -26.29 7.48
CA ILE A 214 6.86 -26.20 8.65
C ILE A 214 7.63 -24.88 8.67
N LEU A 215 7.78 -24.21 7.52
CA LEU A 215 8.65 -23.05 7.40
C LEU A 215 7.83 -21.82 7.05
N ASP A 216 7.78 -20.90 7.99
CA ASP A 216 7.24 -19.57 7.76
C ASP A 216 8.02 -18.82 6.66
N LEU A 217 7.39 -17.82 6.09
CA LEU A 217 7.90 -16.96 5.02
C LEU A 217 9.35 -16.47 5.30
N GLY A 218 9.64 -16.14 6.56
CA GLY A 218 10.97 -15.68 6.97
C GLY A 218 12.08 -16.72 6.79
N ILE A 219 11.81 -17.97 7.06
CA ILE A 219 12.81 -19.05 6.87
C ILE A 219 13.02 -19.33 5.38
N ARG A 220 11.94 -19.24 4.57
CA ARG A 220 12.07 -19.34 3.09
C ARG A 220 12.95 -18.21 2.54
N CYS A 221 12.79 -16.99 3.05
CA CYS A 221 13.66 -15.86 2.70
C CYS A 221 15.11 -16.12 3.12
N GLY A 222 15.34 -16.60 4.32
CA GLY A 222 16.67 -16.94 4.82
C GLY A 222 17.37 -18.01 3.96
N LEU A 223 16.67 -19.09 3.62
CA LEU A 223 17.17 -20.13 2.73
C LEU A 223 17.45 -19.59 1.32
N THR A 224 16.59 -18.74 0.78
CA THR A 224 16.79 -18.08 -0.52
C THR A 224 18.06 -17.23 -0.51
N LEU A 225 18.29 -16.45 0.55
CA LEU A 225 19.51 -15.66 0.72
C LEU A 225 20.77 -16.52 0.86
N LEU A 226 20.67 -17.64 1.56
CA LEU A 226 21.77 -18.61 1.64
C LEU A 226 22.17 -19.14 0.26
N VAL A 227 21.19 -19.50 -0.57
CA VAL A 227 21.43 -19.98 -1.94
C VAL A 227 21.98 -18.87 -2.83
N ILE A 228 21.41 -17.66 -2.75
CA ILE A 228 21.93 -16.50 -3.48
C ILE A 228 23.38 -16.21 -3.06
N SER A 229 23.70 -16.27 -1.77
CA SER A 229 25.06 -16.09 -1.26
C SER A 229 26.01 -17.19 -1.77
N ALA A 230 25.55 -18.44 -1.80
CA ALA A 230 26.31 -19.58 -2.31
C ALA A 230 26.59 -19.46 -3.81
N VAL A 231 25.57 -19.15 -4.59
CA VAL A 231 25.69 -18.92 -6.04
C VAL A 231 26.61 -17.74 -6.31
N GLY A 232 26.41 -16.65 -5.58
CA GLY A 232 27.21 -15.45 -5.69
C GLY A 232 28.68 -15.66 -5.39
N ALA A 233 29.03 -16.38 -4.29
CA ALA A 233 30.41 -16.72 -3.97
C ALA A 233 31.09 -17.57 -5.08
N ASN A 234 30.33 -18.48 -5.69
CA ASN A 234 30.82 -19.25 -6.84
C ASN A 234 31.08 -18.36 -8.06
N VAL A 235 30.19 -17.42 -8.34
CA VAL A 235 30.34 -16.46 -9.45
C VAL A 235 31.55 -15.55 -9.21
N HIS A 236 31.75 -15.07 -7.98
CA HIS A 236 32.87 -14.21 -7.63
C HIS A 236 34.24 -14.93 -7.81
N GLU A 237 34.37 -16.16 -7.30
CA GLU A 237 35.61 -16.90 -7.46
C GLU A 237 35.88 -17.30 -8.94
N TRP A 238 34.83 -17.57 -9.69
CA TRP A 238 34.92 -17.78 -11.12
C TRP A 238 35.36 -16.50 -11.85
N HIS A 239 34.94 -15.35 -11.36
CA HIS A 239 35.33 -14.04 -11.82
C HIS A 239 36.84 -13.73 -11.53
N GLU A 240 37.32 -14.05 -10.32
CA GLU A 240 38.72 -13.83 -9.95
C GLU A 240 39.70 -14.74 -10.71
N LYS A 241 39.30 -15.96 -11.05
CA LYS A 241 40.14 -16.96 -11.73
C LYS A 241 40.16 -16.86 -13.25
N ARG A 242 39.23 -16.13 -13.83
CA ARG A 242 39.16 -15.97 -15.28
C ARG A 242 39.61 -14.54 -15.60
N ASP A 243 40.58 -14.41 -16.55
CA ASP A 243 41.02 -13.11 -17.04
C ASP A 243 39.85 -12.14 -17.14
N SER A 244 39.81 -11.18 -16.23
CA SER A 244 38.70 -10.20 -16.09
C SER A 244 38.53 -9.28 -17.31
N ASP A 245 39.49 -9.35 -18.27
CA ASP A 245 39.49 -8.52 -19.46
C ASP A 245 38.61 -9.04 -20.62
N LYS A 246 38.00 -10.22 -20.49
CA LYS A 246 37.08 -10.70 -21.52
C LYS A 246 35.73 -10.03 -21.41
N LYS A 247 35.46 -9.02 -22.26
CA LYS A 247 34.18 -8.29 -22.35
C LYS A 247 32.94 -9.18 -22.35
N ILE A 248 32.99 -10.32 -23.03
CA ILE A 248 31.88 -11.30 -23.08
C ILE A 248 31.53 -11.84 -21.69
N TYR A 249 32.55 -12.12 -20.88
CA TYR A 249 32.32 -12.59 -19.52
C TYR A 249 31.62 -11.57 -18.65
N GLN A 250 32.06 -10.31 -18.72
CA GLN A 250 31.41 -9.20 -17.99
C GLN A 250 29.94 -9.03 -18.43
N ILE A 251 29.67 -9.07 -19.73
CA ILE A 251 28.30 -8.96 -20.26
C ILE A 251 27.42 -10.08 -19.70
N VAL A 252 27.87 -11.32 -19.77
CA VAL A 252 27.08 -12.48 -19.31
C VAL A 252 26.83 -12.42 -17.79
N THR A 253 27.86 -12.13 -16.99
CA THR A 253 27.71 -12.05 -15.52
C THR A 253 26.82 -10.90 -15.09
N ASP A 254 26.96 -9.74 -15.71
CA ASP A 254 26.12 -8.58 -15.44
C ASP A 254 24.64 -8.89 -15.78
N GLY A 255 24.39 -9.56 -16.93
CA GLY A 255 23.05 -9.97 -17.34
C GLY A 255 22.40 -10.96 -16.38
N VAL A 256 23.13 -12.00 -15.99
CA VAL A 256 22.62 -12.97 -15.01
C VAL A 256 22.28 -12.30 -13.68
N TRP A 257 23.11 -11.35 -13.24
CA TRP A 257 22.86 -10.63 -12.00
C TRP A 257 21.65 -9.69 -12.08
N LEU A 258 21.45 -9.02 -13.22
CA LEU A 258 20.29 -8.16 -13.45
C LEU A 258 18.99 -8.98 -13.52
N ILE A 259 19.03 -10.17 -14.14
CA ILE A 259 17.88 -11.10 -14.13
C ILE A 259 17.57 -11.55 -12.70
N LEU A 260 18.59 -11.97 -11.94
CA LEU A 260 18.41 -12.36 -10.54
C LEU A 260 17.84 -11.19 -9.72
N SER A 261 18.36 -9.97 -9.95
CA SER A 261 17.88 -8.77 -9.28
C SER A 261 16.42 -8.48 -9.58
N SER A 262 15.94 -8.74 -10.80
CA SER A 262 14.52 -8.56 -11.17
C SER A 262 13.58 -9.53 -10.44
N VAL A 263 14.03 -10.77 -10.24
CA VAL A 263 13.28 -11.78 -9.46
C VAL A 263 13.21 -11.39 -7.97
N ILE A 264 14.35 -10.97 -7.40
CA ILE A 264 14.38 -10.51 -6.01
C ILE A 264 13.53 -9.25 -5.82
N LEU A 265 13.54 -8.36 -6.79
CA LEU A 265 12.74 -7.13 -6.78
C LEU A 265 11.24 -7.45 -6.80
N LEU A 266 10.80 -8.36 -7.66
CA LEU A 266 9.42 -8.85 -7.65
C LEU A 266 9.04 -9.37 -6.25
N TYR A 267 9.87 -10.27 -5.71
CA TYR A 267 9.62 -10.85 -4.40
C TYR A 267 9.52 -9.78 -3.31
N MET A 268 10.43 -8.82 -3.30
CA MET A 268 10.47 -7.73 -2.32
C MET A 268 9.22 -6.84 -2.39
N VAL A 269 8.81 -6.45 -3.59
CA VAL A 269 7.66 -5.55 -3.80
C VAL A 269 6.36 -6.24 -3.39
N GLU A 270 6.15 -7.46 -3.87
CA GLU A 270 4.93 -8.21 -3.58
C GLU A 270 4.87 -8.73 -2.13
N LEU A 271 6.02 -8.83 -1.46
CA LEU A 271 6.08 -9.12 -0.03
C LEU A 271 5.49 -7.99 0.82
N VAL A 272 5.79 -6.73 0.50
CA VAL A 272 5.21 -5.56 1.17
C VAL A 272 3.69 -5.55 1.07
N GLU A 273 3.16 -5.93 -0.09
CA GLU A 273 1.72 -5.99 -0.37
C GLU A 273 1.05 -7.29 0.09
N GLN A 274 1.84 -8.25 0.59
CA GLN A 274 1.39 -9.60 0.99
C GLN A 274 0.66 -10.33 -0.15
N ASN A 275 1.08 -10.11 -1.39
CA ASN A 275 0.37 -10.52 -2.59
C ASN A 275 0.99 -11.71 -3.34
N LEU A 276 2.15 -12.20 -2.90
CA LEU A 276 2.92 -13.24 -3.60
C LEU A 276 2.15 -14.53 -3.91
N ALA A 277 1.18 -14.89 -3.08
CA ALA A 277 0.39 -16.10 -3.25
C ALA A 277 -0.80 -15.93 -4.21
N ASN A 278 -1.17 -14.70 -4.53
CA ASN A 278 -2.37 -14.39 -5.29
C ASN A 278 -2.10 -14.15 -6.79
N ILE A 279 -0.86 -13.81 -7.14
CA ILE A 279 -0.48 -13.51 -8.53
C ILE A 279 -0.59 -14.78 -9.37
N GLY A 280 -1.31 -14.71 -10.48
CA GLY A 280 -1.36 -15.78 -11.46
C GLY A 280 0.03 -16.12 -11.99
N ALA A 281 0.35 -17.42 -12.11
CA ALA A 281 1.69 -17.87 -12.52
C ALA A 281 2.12 -17.30 -13.88
N GLU A 282 1.16 -17.10 -14.78
CA GLU A 282 1.34 -16.49 -16.11
C GLU A 282 1.79 -15.03 -16.05
N TYR A 283 1.42 -14.30 -14.99
CA TYR A 283 1.74 -12.87 -14.84
C TYR A 283 3.05 -12.61 -14.09
N ILE A 284 3.59 -13.61 -13.39
CA ILE A 284 4.90 -13.53 -12.72
C ILE A 284 5.99 -13.13 -13.72
N PHE A 285 6.01 -13.78 -14.87
CA PHE A 285 6.98 -13.49 -15.91
C PHE A 285 6.87 -12.05 -16.43
N GLY A 286 5.64 -11.54 -16.60
CA GLY A 286 5.39 -10.15 -17.01
C GLY A 286 6.00 -9.13 -16.05
N ASN A 287 5.80 -9.33 -14.76
CA ASN A 287 6.37 -8.47 -13.73
C ASN A 287 7.92 -8.54 -13.72
N ILE A 288 8.51 -9.73 -13.84
CA ILE A 288 9.97 -9.89 -13.92
C ILE A 288 10.53 -9.12 -15.12
N VAL A 289 9.87 -9.19 -16.28
CA VAL A 289 10.30 -8.47 -17.50
C VAL A 289 10.25 -6.94 -17.27
N ILE A 290 9.21 -6.42 -16.63
CA ILE A 290 9.11 -4.99 -16.31
C ILE A 290 10.26 -4.56 -15.39
N TYR A 291 10.50 -5.30 -14.31
CA TYR A 291 11.60 -4.99 -13.39
C TYR A 291 12.97 -5.13 -14.06
N LEU A 292 13.16 -6.14 -14.91
CA LEU A 292 14.38 -6.28 -15.69
C LEU A 292 14.60 -5.11 -16.63
N LEU A 293 13.55 -4.62 -17.29
CA LEU A 293 13.63 -3.44 -18.15
C LEU A 293 14.06 -2.19 -17.39
N LEU A 294 13.48 -1.95 -16.21
CA LEU A 294 13.87 -0.84 -15.33
C LEU A 294 15.36 -0.94 -14.92
N LEU A 295 15.82 -2.14 -14.56
CA LEU A 295 17.20 -2.40 -14.19
C LEU A 295 18.15 -2.19 -15.39
N LEU A 296 17.77 -2.65 -16.59
CA LEU A 296 18.56 -2.45 -17.80
C LEU A 296 18.67 -0.98 -18.19
N ILE A 297 17.59 -0.22 -18.11
CA ILE A 297 17.60 1.24 -18.35
C ILE A 297 18.54 1.93 -17.35
N ALA A 298 18.39 1.63 -16.06
CA ALA A 298 19.27 2.19 -15.03
C ALA A 298 20.74 1.79 -15.25
N TYR A 299 20.98 0.54 -15.66
CA TYR A 299 22.33 0.05 -15.95
C TYR A 299 22.95 0.74 -17.17
N MET A 300 22.18 1.01 -18.21
CA MET A 300 22.66 1.78 -19.37
C MET A 300 23.05 3.22 -19.00
N LEU A 301 22.29 3.84 -18.12
CA LEU A 301 22.55 5.22 -17.68
C LEU A 301 23.76 5.31 -16.74
N VAL A 302 23.83 4.44 -15.74
CA VAL A 302 24.83 4.52 -14.65
C VAL A 302 26.11 3.72 -14.96
N ARG A 303 26.01 2.69 -15.78
CA ARG A 303 27.11 1.77 -16.18
C ARG A 303 27.75 1.02 -15.00
N SER A 304 27.00 0.79 -13.94
CA SER A 304 27.46 0.05 -12.77
C SER A 304 26.31 -0.81 -12.25
N VAL A 305 26.53 -2.10 -12.14
CA VAL A 305 25.51 -3.05 -11.63
C VAL A 305 25.07 -2.65 -10.22
N PHE A 306 26.05 -2.36 -9.34
CA PHE A 306 25.73 -2.00 -7.96
C PHE A 306 24.84 -0.75 -7.86
N TYR A 307 25.21 0.35 -8.51
CA TYR A 307 24.43 1.60 -8.41
C TYR A 307 23.08 1.48 -9.10
N SER A 308 22.99 0.74 -10.21
CA SER A 308 21.72 0.55 -10.93
C SER A 308 20.74 -0.29 -10.13
N VAL A 309 21.21 -1.42 -9.59
CA VAL A 309 20.40 -2.29 -8.73
C VAL A 309 19.98 -1.53 -7.47
N SER A 310 20.91 -0.81 -6.83
CA SER A 310 20.60 -0.03 -5.62
C SER A 310 19.52 1.02 -5.88
N ALA A 311 19.65 1.79 -6.96
CA ALA A 311 18.69 2.84 -7.28
C ALA A 311 17.29 2.28 -7.57
N VAL A 312 17.19 1.27 -8.43
CA VAL A 312 15.89 0.70 -8.79
C VAL A 312 15.22 0.00 -7.61
N MET A 313 15.96 -0.82 -6.86
CA MET A 313 15.39 -1.53 -5.71
C MET A 313 14.94 -0.57 -4.62
N PHE A 314 15.72 0.49 -4.34
CA PHE A 314 15.34 1.49 -3.35
C PHE A 314 14.07 2.26 -3.77
N VAL A 315 14.00 2.71 -5.02
CA VAL A 315 12.83 3.42 -5.54
C VAL A 315 11.59 2.53 -5.50
N MET A 316 11.70 1.26 -5.91
CA MET A 316 10.57 0.33 -5.91
C MET A 316 10.15 -0.07 -4.50
N TYR A 317 11.08 -0.16 -3.54
CA TYR A 317 10.73 -0.35 -2.14
C TYR A 317 9.91 0.82 -1.59
N ILE A 318 10.35 2.06 -1.83
CA ILE A 318 9.60 3.26 -1.41
C ILE A 318 8.22 3.30 -2.08
N PHE A 319 8.15 2.98 -3.37
CA PHE A 319 6.88 2.92 -4.09
C PHE A 319 5.92 1.88 -3.50
N SER A 320 6.39 0.68 -3.21
CA SER A 320 5.62 -0.40 -2.62
C SER A 320 5.09 -0.03 -1.22
N VAL A 321 5.95 0.53 -0.36
CA VAL A 321 5.55 1.02 0.98
C VAL A 321 4.52 2.14 0.87
N ALA A 322 4.72 3.10 -0.04
CA ALA A 322 3.76 4.17 -0.29
C ALA A 322 2.42 3.64 -0.80
N ASN A 323 2.45 2.66 -1.71
CA ASN A 323 1.24 2.02 -2.21
C ASN A 323 0.46 1.30 -1.10
N SER A 324 1.15 0.56 -0.24
CA SER A 324 0.54 -0.12 0.90
C SER A 324 -0.13 0.87 1.85
N PHE A 325 0.50 2.02 2.14
CA PHE A 325 -0.13 3.07 2.93
C PHE A 325 -1.34 3.69 2.22
N VAL A 326 -1.22 4.03 0.94
CA VAL A 326 -2.34 4.59 0.17
C VAL A 326 -3.53 3.64 0.18
N ARG A 327 -3.30 2.34 -0.01
CA ARG A 327 -4.35 1.32 0.08
C ARG A 327 -5.02 1.26 1.45
N SER A 328 -4.26 1.43 2.53
CA SER A 328 -4.80 1.33 3.89
C SER A 328 -5.79 2.44 4.23
N PHE A 329 -5.65 3.64 3.66
CA PHE A 329 -6.56 4.75 3.93
C PHE A 329 -7.53 5.07 2.80
N ARG A 330 -7.16 4.81 1.54
CA ARG A 330 -8.03 5.09 0.38
C ARG A 330 -8.84 3.87 -0.06
N GLY A 331 -8.42 2.66 0.34
CA GLY A 331 -9.03 1.42 -0.11
C GLY A 331 -8.68 1.01 -1.54
N SER A 332 -7.87 1.81 -2.26
CA SER A 332 -7.43 1.56 -3.63
C SER A 332 -5.94 1.87 -3.82
N PRO A 333 -5.23 1.21 -4.75
CA PRO A 333 -3.80 1.39 -4.96
C PRO A 333 -3.46 2.73 -5.60
N ILE A 334 -2.14 3.04 -5.64
CA ILE A 334 -1.61 4.15 -6.41
C ILE A 334 -1.75 3.84 -7.91
N VAL A 335 -2.41 4.74 -8.62
CA VAL A 335 -2.53 4.68 -10.08
C VAL A 335 -1.65 5.74 -10.76
N PRO A 336 -1.31 5.59 -12.04
CA PRO A 336 -0.47 6.56 -12.75
C PRO A 336 -1.00 7.99 -12.70
N GLY A 337 -2.33 8.17 -12.67
CA GLY A 337 -2.99 9.46 -12.52
C GLY A 337 -2.63 10.21 -11.23
N ASP A 338 -2.35 9.48 -10.15
CA ASP A 338 -2.00 10.07 -8.85
C ASP A 338 -0.69 10.88 -8.91
N PHE A 339 0.22 10.54 -9.82
CA PHE A 339 1.45 11.32 -10.01
C PHE A 339 1.20 12.73 -10.53
N LEU A 340 0.08 12.96 -11.19
CA LEU A 340 -0.37 14.30 -11.60
C LEU A 340 -0.90 15.10 -10.40
N ALA A 341 -1.30 14.40 -9.33
CA ALA A 341 -1.90 14.95 -8.10
C ALA A 341 -0.91 15.04 -6.92
N VAL A 342 0.38 14.78 -7.11
CA VAL A 342 1.39 14.73 -6.01
C VAL A 342 1.37 15.99 -5.14
N GLY A 343 1.10 17.17 -5.73
CA GLY A 343 0.96 18.41 -4.97
C GLY A 343 -0.17 18.37 -3.92
N THR A 344 -1.27 17.69 -4.23
CA THR A 344 -2.41 17.48 -3.32
C THR A 344 -2.10 16.39 -2.29
N ALA A 345 -1.40 15.34 -2.69
CA ALA A 345 -1.05 14.20 -1.84
C ALA A 345 -0.23 14.61 -0.60
N LYS A 346 0.63 15.65 -0.73
CA LYS A 346 1.43 16.14 0.40
C LYS A 346 0.57 16.62 1.58
N ASN A 347 -0.54 17.27 1.32
CA ASN A 347 -1.42 17.80 2.36
C ASN A 347 -2.22 16.68 3.05
N VAL A 348 -2.56 15.65 2.28
CA VAL A 348 -3.28 14.46 2.75
C VAL A 348 -2.35 13.57 3.59
N PHE A 349 -1.10 13.39 3.14
CA PHE A 349 -0.11 12.52 3.78
C PHE A 349 0.14 12.84 5.26
N MET A 350 0.10 14.13 5.66
CA MET A 350 0.35 14.53 7.05
C MET A 350 -0.80 14.25 8.01
N ASN A 351 -1.95 13.79 7.52
CA ASN A 351 -3.17 13.63 8.30
C ASN A 351 -3.45 12.18 8.74
N TYR A 352 -2.68 11.22 8.25
CA TYR A 352 -2.88 9.80 8.52
C TYR A 352 -1.84 9.21 9.46
N HIS A 353 -2.24 8.22 10.24
CA HIS A 353 -1.33 7.43 11.06
C HIS A 353 -0.78 6.28 10.22
N TYR A 354 0.55 6.22 10.11
CA TYR A 354 1.25 5.19 9.35
C TYR A 354 1.75 4.12 10.30
N SER A 355 1.33 2.88 10.10
CA SER A 355 1.83 1.73 10.84
C SER A 355 2.81 0.93 9.97
N VAL A 356 4.04 0.80 10.45
CA VAL A 356 5.03 -0.05 9.79
C VAL A 356 4.73 -1.51 10.11
N THR A 357 4.56 -2.32 9.06
CA THR A 357 4.21 -3.74 9.18
C THR A 357 5.45 -4.65 9.15
N GLY A 358 5.32 -5.87 9.66
CA GLY A 358 6.38 -6.87 9.59
C GLY A 358 6.88 -7.15 8.17
N PRO A 359 6.00 -7.34 7.17
CA PRO A 359 6.40 -7.49 5.76
C PRO A 359 7.22 -6.33 5.21
N MET A 360 6.91 -5.08 5.58
CA MET A 360 7.71 -3.91 5.18
C MET A 360 9.14 -3.99 5.73
N LEU A 361 9.29 -4.36 7.00
CA LEU A 361 10.60 -4.52 7.63
C LEU A 361 11.39 -5.68 7.02
N LEU A 362 10.73 -6.78 6.72
CA LEU A 362 11.35 -7.92 6.06
C LEU A 362 11.82 -7.58 4.64
N ALA A 363 11.02 -6.84 3.89
CA ALA A 363 11.40 -6.33 2.57
C ALA A 363 12.58 -5.35 2.64
N LEU A 364 12.62 -4.47 3.65
CA LEU A 364 13.77 -3.58 3.89
C LEU A 364 15.04 -4.38 4.21
N TRP A 365 14.90 -5.40 5.05
CA TRP A 365 16.02 -6.28 5.36
C TRP A 365 16.54 -7.01 4.11
N LEU A 366 15.63 -7.54 3.29
CA LEU A 366 15.97 -8.20 2.02
C LEU A 366 16.69 -7.23 1.07
N LEU A 367 16.20 -6.01 0.97
CA LEU A 367 16.84 -4.93 0.22
C LEU A 367 18.28 -4.72 0.68
N ILE A 368 18.50 -4.48 1.98
CA ILE A 368 19.83 -4.21 2.54
C ILE A 368 20.75 -5.41 2.30
N ALA A 369 20.29 -6.63 2.60
CA ALA A 369 21.09 -7.85 2.42
C ALA A 369 21.50 -8.04 0.96
N PHE A 370 20.58 -7.85 0.02
CA PHE A 370 20.88 -8.00 -1.39
C PHE A 370 21.79 -6.90 -1.92
N LEU A 371 21.67 -5.67 -1.44
CA LEU A 371 22.59 -4.57 -1.79
C LEU A 371 23.99 -4.82 -1.25
N VAL A 372 24.13 -5.31 -0.03
CA VAL A 372 25.44 -5.71 0.54
C VAL A 372 26.07 -6.81 -0.32
N LEU A 373 25.28 -7.80 -0.73
CA LEU A 373 25.72 -8.88 -1.59
C LEU A 373 26.16 -8.35 -2.97
N THR A 374 25.36 -7.47 -3.58
CA THR A 374 25.68 -6.85 -4.87
C THR A 374 26.95 -6.01 -4.78
N PHE A 375 27.13 -5.25 -3.69
CA PHE A 375 28.36 -4.49 -3.43
C PHE A 375 29.58 -5.40 -3.28
N TYR A 376 29.43 -6.53 -2.60
CA TYR A 376 30.50 -7.50 -2.42
C TYR A 376 31.02 -8.05 -3.76
N PHE A 377 30.09 -8.34 -4.72
CA PHE A 377 30.47 -8.91 -6.01
C PHE A 377 30.95 -7.89 -7.04
N TYR A 378 30.31 -6.74 -7.09
CA TYR A 378 30.55 -5.73 -8.14
C TYR A 378 31.31 -4.51 -7.65
N GLY A 379 31.34 -4.26 -6.35
CA GLY A 379 31.96 -3.05 -5.80
C GLY A 379 31.39 -1.77 -6.40
N ARG A 380 32.26 -0.79 -6.63
CA ARG A 380 31.90 0.50 -7.26
C ARG A 380 32.36 0.58 -8.72
N GLU A 381 32.64 -0.53 -9.35
CA GLU A 381 33.21 -0.54 -10.69
C GLU A 381 32.20 -0.06 -11.73
N LYS A 382 32.68 0.76 -12.65
CA LYS A 382 31.92 1.18 -13.84
C LYS A 382 32.35 0.32 -15.03
N ARG A 383 31.39 -0.15 -15.78
CA ARG A 383 31.64 -0.93 -17.00
C ARG A 383 32.00 -0.03 -18.18
N VAL A 384 32.77 -0.58 -19.10
CA VAL A 384 33.05 0.06 -20.36
C VAL A 384 31.75 0.21 -21.16
N PHE A 385 31.55 1.36 -21.80
CA PHE A 385 30.32 1.68 -22.52
C PHE A 385 29.93 0.61 -23.56
N SER A 386 30.88 0.05 -24.27
CA SER A 386 30.63 -1.01 -25.26
C SER A 386 30.05 -2.31 -24.65
N CYS A 387 30.36 -2.63 -23.38
CA CYS A 387 29.76 -3.77 -22.69
C CYS A 387 28.31 -3.52 -22.29
N VAL A 388 28.01 -2.27 -21.93
CA VAL A 388 26.65 -1.85 -21.53
C VAL A 388 25.75 -1.71 -22.75
N LEU A 389 26.28 -1.22 -23.87
CA LEU A 389 25.53 -1.00 -25.11
C LEU A 389 24.92 -2.30 -25.67
N VAL A 390 25.53 -3.47 -25.41
CA VAL A 390 24.96 -4.77 -25.82
C VAL A 390 23.55 -4.98 -25.24
N TRP A 391 23.26 -4.40 -24.09
CA TRP A 391 21.96 -4.51 -23.43
C TRP A 391 20.92 -3.55 -23.97
N SER A 392 21.29 -2.58 -24.82
CA SER A 392 20.35 -1.65 -25.45
C SER A 392 19.37 -2.38 -26.37
N LEU A 393 19.84 -3.33 -27.16
CA LEU A 393 18.99 -4.09 -28.08
C LEU A 393 17.95 -4.94 -27.34
N PRO A 394 18.31 -5.80 -26.37
CA PRO A 394 17.32 -6.49 -25.53
C PRO A 394 16.33 -5.54 -24.86
N SER A 395 16.78 -4.38 -24.36
CA SER A 395 15.89 -3.39 -23.72
C SER A 395 14.86 -2.83 -24.70
N VAL A 396 15.29 -2.48 -25.93
CA VAL A 396 14.38 -2.00 -26.97
C VAL A 396 13.42 -3.10 -27.42
N CYS A 397 13.90 -4.35 -27.56
CA CYS A 397 13.04 -5.48 -27.90
C CYS A 397 11.99 -5.76 -26.80
N LEU A 398 12.39 -5.75 -25.53
CA LEU A 398 11.47 -5.92 -24.40
C LEU A 398 10.46 -4.79 -24.33
N LEU A 399 10.89 -3.54 -24.54
CA LEU A 399 9.99 -2.39 -24.59
C LEU A 399 9.00 -2.50 -25.75
N GLY A 400 9.47 -2.83 -26.94
CA GLY A 400 8.63 -3.04 -28.11
C GLY A 400 7.62 -4.18 -27.92
N PHE A 401 8.06 -5.26 -27.29
CA PHE A 401 7.23 -6.41 -26.93
C PHE A 401 6.13 -6.02 -25.93
N MET A 402 6.48 -5.26 -24.89
CA MET A 402 5.53 -4.72 -23.95
C MET A 402 4.52 -3.76 -24.62
N MET A 403 4.98 -2.89 -25.50
CA MET A 403 4.14 -1.94 -26.23
C MET A 403 3.20 -2.62 -27.23
N GLY A 404 3.62 -3.75 -27.81
CA GLY A 404 2.84 -4.54 -28.77
C GLY A 404 1.61 -5.26 -28.22
N GLY A 405 1.41 -5.27 -26.91
CA GLY A 405 0.14 -5.61 -26.26
C GLY A 405 -0.18 -7.10 -26.12
N ALA A 406 0.41 -7.98 -26.91
CA ALA A 406 -0.07 -9.36 -27.05
C ALA A 406 0.07 -10.27 -25.81
N LEU A 407 1.08 -10.03 -24.94
CA LEU A 407 1.34 -10.88 -23.76
C LEU A 407 1.07 -10.16 -22.41
N PHE A 408 0.87 -8.86 -22.41
CA PHE A 408 0.81 -8.04 -21.20
C PHE A 408 -0.40 -7.10 -21.18
N ALA A 409 -1.51 -7.48 -21.82
CA ALA A 409 -2.78 -6.79 -21.72
C ALA A 409 -3.75 -7.64 -20.88
N PRO A 410 -3.60 -7.65 -19.55
CA PRO A 410 -4.56 -8.32 -18.69
C PRO A 410 -5.92 -7.64 -18.83
N ASP A 411 -6.97 -8.43 -18.68
CA ASP A 411 -8.34 -7.92 -18.60
C ASP A 411 -8.52 -7.18 -17.28
N MET A 412 -8.42 -5.85 -17.30
CA MET A 412 -8.39 -5.02 -16.09
C MET A 412 -9.78 -4.89 -15.50
N ASP A 413 -9.89 -5.15 -14.21
CA ASP A 413 -11.06 -4.79 -13.43
C ASP A 413 -10.98 -3.30 -13.08
N PHE A 414 -11.83 -2.52 -13.71
CA PHE A 414 -11.84 -1.07 -13.49
C PHE A 414 -12.71 -0.65 -12.30
N TRP A 415 -13.56 -1.54 -11.81
CA TRP A 415 -14.36 -1.29 -10.63
C TRP A 415 -13.56 -1.47 -9.34
N ASN A 416 -12.67 -2.46 -9.33
CA ASN A 416 -11.88 -2.76 -8.16
C ASN A 416 -10.40 -2.99 -8.52
N GLN A 417 -9.64 -1.93 -8.53
CA GLN A 417 -8.21 -1.97 -8.85
C GLN A 417 -7.38 -2.85 -7.91
N ASN A 418 -7.88 -3.17 -6.71
CA ASN A 418 -7.22 -4.13 -5.82
C ASN A 418 -7.20 -5.53 -6.43
N ILE A 419 -8.23 -5.92 -7.19
CA ILE A 419 -8.29 -7.21 -7.88
C ILE A 419 -7.17 -7.29 -8.93
N ASN A 420 -6.88 -6.19 -9.62
CA ASN A 420 -5.80 -6.12 -10.60
C ASN A 420 -4.44 -6.40 -9.96
N ILE A 421 -4.14 -5.72 -8.84
CA ILE A 421 -2.90 -5.98 -8.11
C ILE A 421 -2.84 -7.42 -7.62
N GLN A 422 -3.94 -7.95 -7.08
CA GLN A 422 -3.99 -9.33 -6.61
C GLN A 422 -3.69 -10.33 -7.72
N ARG A 423 -4.29 -10.17 -8.89
CA ARG A 423 -4.14 -11.11 -10.02
C ARG A 423 -2.85 -10.93 -10.79
N TYR A 424 -2.46 -9.68 -11.04
CA TYR A 424 -1.42 -9.35 -12.02
C TYR A 424 -0.11 -8.88 -11.37
N GLY A 425 -0.11 -8.52 -10.09
CA GLY A 425 1.01 -7.89 -9.40
C GLY A 425 1.08 -6.39 -9.66
N ILE A 426 1.85 -5.68 -8.83
CA ILE A 426 1.92 -4.20 -8.84
C ILE A 426 2.44 -3.65 -10.16
N ALA A 427 3.58 -4.17 -10.65
CA ALA A 427 4.24 -3.56 -11.80
C ALA A 427 3.41 -3.72 -13.07
N LEU A 428 2.84 -4.92 -13.30
CA LEU A 428 2.04 -5.19 -14.47
C LEU A 428 0.71 -4.41 -14.43
N SER A 429 0.05 -4.34 -13.27
CA SER A 429 -1.16 -3.52 -13.08
C SER A 429 -0.87 -2.05 -13.36
N PHE A 430 0.19 -1.50 -12.79
CA PHE A 430 0.55 -0.09 -12.98
C PHE A 430 0.86 0.26 -14.45
N ILE A 431 1.59 -0.60 -15.17
CA ILE A 431 1.86 -0.39 -16.61
C ILE A 431 0.59 -0.53 -17.44
N SER A 432 -0.31 -1.46 -17.07
CA SER A 432 -1.61 -1.61 -17.74
C SER A 432 -2.48 -0.38 -17.53
N ASP A 433 -2.51 0.19 -16.34
CA ASP A 433 -3.22 1.46 -16.08
C ASP A 433 -2.69 2.61 -16.94
N ILE A 434 -1.36 2.71 -17.16
CA ILE A 434 -0.79 3.74 -18.08
C ILE A 434 -1.37 3.61 -19.49
N ARG A 435 -1.58 2.40 -19.99
CA ARG A 435 -2.17 2.18 -21.32
C ARG A 435 -3.61 2.66 -21.39
N HIS A 436 -4.39 2.36 -20.33
CA HIS A 436 -5.80 2.72 -20.25
C HIS A 436 -6.03 4.22 -19.95
N MET A 437 -4.98 4.96 -19.54
CA MET A 437 -5.07 6.43 -19.45
C MET A 437 -5.30 7.12 -20.80
N LYS A 438 -5.02 6.46 -21.92
CA LYS A 438 -5.33 6.99 -23.23
C LYS A 438 -6.75 6.57 -23.60
N LEU A 439 -7.62 7.56 -23.78
CA LEU A 439 -8.95 7.31 -24.31
C LEU A 439 -8.82 6.76 -25.74
N GLU A 440 -9.39 5.60 -25.95
CA GLU A 440 -9.52 5.04 -27.29
C GLU A 440 -10.84 5.49 -27.90
N GLU A 441 -10.79 5.87 -29.16
CA GLU A 441 -12.01 6.20 -29.90
C GLU A 441 -12.88 4.94 -30.04
N PRO A 442 -14.17 5.00 -29.67
CA PRO A 442 -15.06 3.86 -29.86
C PRO A 442 -15.10 3.40 -31.30
N ALA A 443 -15.26 2.10 -31.53
CA ALA A 443 -15.38 1.56 -32.88
C ALA A 443 -16.54 2.23 -33.62
N GLY A 444 -16.25 2.82 -34.78
CA GLY A 444 -17.26 3.56 -35.59
C GLY A 444 -17.48 5.01 -35.14
N TYR A 445 -16.65 5.55 -34.23
CA TYR A 445 -16.71 6.97 -33.88
C TYR A 445 -16.39 7.86 -35.08
N SER A 446 -17.22 8.88 -35.26
CA SER A 446 -17.01 9.94 -36.20
C SER A 446 -17.46 11.25 -35.58
N SER A 447 -16.59 12.26 -35.55
CA SER A 447 -16.95 13.58 -35.01
C SER A 447 -18.15 14.19 -35.78
N LYS A 448 -18.24 13.94 -37.08
CA LYS A 448 -19.36 14.41 -37.91
C LYS A 448 -20.68 13.76 -37.51
N ASP A 449 -20.69 12.45 -37.29
CA ASP A 449 -21.91 11.74 -36.90
C ASP A 449 -22.33 12.13 -35.47
N SER A 450 -21.34 12.39 -34.58
CA SER A 450 -21.59 12.92 -33.26
C SER A 450 -22.19 14.32 -33.27
N GLU A 451 -21.68 15.22 -34.12
CA GLU A 451 -22.22 16.56 -34.31
C GLU A 451 -23.64 16.51 -34.88
N GLU A 452 -23.90 15.63 -35.86
CA GLU A 452 -25.23 15.42 -36.44
C GLU A 452 -26.21 14.85 -35.38
N MET A 453 -25.73 13.94 -34.53
CA MET A 453 -26.53 13.40 -33.43
C MET A 453 -26.86 14.48 -32.39
N ILE A 454 -25.87 15.25 -31.95
CA ILE A 454 -26.04 16.35 -31.00
C ILE A 454 -26.97 17.42 -31.54
N SER A 455 -26.85 17.77 -32.84
CA SER A 455 -27.71 18.79 -33.46
C SER A 455 -29.21 18.45 -33.43
N LYS A 456 -29.55 17.16 -33.32
CA LYS A 456 -30.96 16.71 -33.17
C LYS A 456 -31.54 16.99 -31.79
N PHE A 457 -30.69 17.22 -30.78
CA PHE A 457 -31.06 17.49 -29.40
C PHE A 457 -30.80 18.95 -28.99
N VAL A 458 -30.17 19.75 -29.86
CA VAL A 458 -30.04 21.19 -29.61
C VAL A 458 -31.40 21.81 -29.91
N GLU A 459 -32.15 22.12 -28.87
CA GLU A 459 -33.33 22.95 -28.99
C GLU A 459 -32.89 24.33 -29.50
N THR A 460 -33.59 24.82 -30.52
CA THR A 460 -33.43 26.18 -31.03
C THR A 460 -33.59 27.17 -29.90
N GLU A 461 -32.70 28.16 -29.81
CA GLU A 461 -32.66 29.20 -28.81
C GLU A 461 -34.08 29.67 -28.44
N ASP A 462 -34.56 29.23 -27.28
CA ASP A 462 -35.75 29.81 -26.68
C ASP A 462 -35.39 31.20 -26.18
N GLU A 463 -36.37 32.10 -26.38
CA GLU A 463 -36.33 33.50 -25.98
C GLU A 463 -35.78 33.62 -24.54
N LYS A 464 -34.88 34.58 -24.33
CA LYS A 464 -34.34 34.89 -22.99
C LYS A 464 -35.49 35.03 -22.00
N GLU A 465 -35.70 34.00 -21.18
CA GLU A 465 -36.65 34.08 -20.09
C GLU A 465 -36.27 35.26 -19.18
N GLN A 466 -37.20 36.17 -18.94
CA GLN A 466 -37.01 37.36 -18.13
C GLN A 466 -36.87 37.06 -16.65
N ASN A 467 -37.08 35.83 -16.20
CA ASN A 467 -37.05 35.43 -14.80
C ASN A 467 -36.14 34.21 -14.62
N CYS A 468 -34.85 34.44 -14.47
CA CYS A 468 -33.88 33.37 -14.18
C CYS A 468 -33.81 33.11 -12.67
N PRO A 469 -34.22 31.94 -12.16
CA PRO A 469 -34.09 31.62 -10.74
C PRO A 469 -32.62 31.43 -10.37
N ASN A 470 -32.25 31.73 -9.12
CA ASN A 470 -30.92 31.38 -8.62
C ASN A 470 -30.79 29.85 -8.54
N VAL A 471 -29.67 29.32 -9.04
CA VAL A 471 -29.34 27.91 -8.98
C VAL A 471 -28.21 27.71 -7.98
N ILE A 472 -28.48 26.96 -6.91
CA ILE A 472 -27.48 26.61 -5.88
C ILE A 472 -27.31 25.08 -5.90
N ALA A 473 -26.14 24.62 -6.28
CA ALA A 473 -25.76 23.22 -6.22
C ALA A 473 -24.81 22.99 -5.03
N ILE A 474 -25.19 22.11 -4.13
CA ILE A 474 -24.40 21.77 -2.95
C ILE A 474 -24.00 20.30 -3.06
N MET A 475 -22.69 20.05 -3.16
CA MET A 475 -22.14 18.71 -3.07
C MET A 475 -21.80 18.42 -1.60
N ASN A 476 -22.68 17.71 -0.92
CA ASN A 476 -22.44 17.20 0.44
C ASN A 476 -21.69 15.88 0.34
N GLU A 477 -20.37 15.96 0.35
CA GLU A 477 -19.54 14.77 0.30
C GLU A 477 -19.71 13.93 1.57
N SER A 478 -19.69 12.60 1.42
CA SER A 478 -19.91 11.63 2.51
C SER A 478 -21.30 11.70 3.18
N PHE A 479 -22.25 12.46 2.62
CA PHE A 479 -23.62 12.45 3.07
C PHE A 479 -24.38 11.31 2.39
N SER A 480 -24.76 10.29 3.15
CA SER A 480 -25.44 9.10 2.63
C SER A 480 -26.41 8.51 3.65
N ASP A 481 -27.42 7.83 3.15
CA ASP A 481 -28.31 7.02 3.97
C ASP A 481 -27.64 5.67 4.28
N LEU A 482 -27.14 5.56 5.50
CA LEU A 482 -26.44 4.33 5.95
C LEU A 482 -27.39 3.14 6.09
N SER A 483 -28.71 3.34 6.21
CA SER A 483 -29.70 2.26 6.29
C SER A 483 -29.76 1.43 5.00
N VAL A 484 -29.24 1.95 3.88
CA VAL A 484 -29.09 1.17 2.63
C VAL A 484 -28.10 0.01 2.78
N ILE A 485 -27.06 0.20 3.60
CA ILE A 485 -26.01 -0.81 3.84
C ILE A 485 -26.33 -1.58 5.13
N PHE A 486 -26.82 -0.88 6.13
CA PHE A 486 -27.14 -1.41 7.46
C PHE A 486 -28.64 -1.21 7.73
N PRO A 487 -29.50 -2.15 7.31
CA PRO A 487 -30.97 -2.00 7.44
C PRO A 487 -31.47 -1.84 8.88
N GLU A 488 -30.65 -2.20 9.86
CA GLU A 488 -30.92 -2.03 11.29
C GLU A 488 -30.77 -0.59 11.78
N LEU A 489 -30.16 0.30 11.01
CA LEU A 489 -30.02 1.72 11.36
C LEU A 489 -31.29 2.48 11.02
N ASP A 490 -31.84 3.13 12.03
CA ASP A 490 -32.97 4.06 11.85
C ASP A 490 -32.47 5.39 11.28
N ASN A 491 -32.75 5.64 10.01
CA ASN A 491 -32.29 6.88 9.34
C ASN A 491 -33.01 8.13 9.86
N GLU A 492 -34.14 8.02 10.55
CA GLU A 492 -34.81 9.17 11.19
C GLU A 492 -33.94 9.78 12.32
N VAL A 493 -33.02 8.98 12.90
CA VAL A 493 -32.12 9.48 13.95
C VAL A 493 -31.07 10.44 13.40
N TYR A 494 -30.48 10.14 12.25
CA TYR A 494 -29.36 10.93 11.70
C TYR A 494 -29.72 11.74 10.45
N MET A 495 -30.84 11.44 9.78
CA MET A 495 -31.33 12.17 8.60
C MET A 495 -32.65 12.90 8.82
N SER A 496 -33.08 13.12 10.05
CA SER A 496 -34.37 13.70 10.39
C SER A 496 -34.65 15.02 9.65
N ASN A 497 -33.66 15.92 9.57
CA ASN A 497 -33.80 17.18 8.85
C ASN A 497 -34.02 16.97 7.34
N PHE A 498 -33.29 16.06 6.73
CA PHE A 498 -33.45 15.73 5.32
C PHE A 498 -34.79 15.04 5.05
N ASN A 499 -35.17 14.11 5.92
CA ASN A 499 -36.41 13.38 5.80
C ASN A 499 -37.65 14.31 5.97
N SER A 500 -37.54 15.32 6.81
CA SER A 500 -38.63 16.31 7.06
C SER A 500 -38.84 17.28 5.89
N LEU A 501 -37.92 17.41 4.95
CA LEU A 501 -38.10 18.28 3.78
C LEU A 501 -39.35 17.89 3.01
N SER A 502 -40.24 18.85 2.76
CA SER A 502 -41.54 18.67 2.10
C SER A 502 -41.87 19.85 1.20
N GLY A 503 -42.96 19.78 0.46
CA GLY A 503 -43.37 20.82 -0.49
C GLY A 503 -42.77 20.58 -1.88
N ASN A 504 -42.16 21.61 -2.46
CA ASN A 504 -41.53 21.51 -3.78
C ASN A 504 -40.15 20.79 -3.69
N VAL A 505 -40.15 19.54 -3.27
CA VAL A 505 -38.94 18.73 -3.05
C VAL A 505 -39.05 17.44 -3.82
N VAL A 506 -37.95 17.07 -4.54
CA VAL A 506 -37.77 15.76 -5.11
C VAL A 506 -36.60 15.10 -4.36
N LYS A 507 -36.82 13.90 -3.83
CA LYS A 507 -35.83 13.11 -3.11
C LYS A 507 -35.61 11.80 -3.81
N GLY A 508 -34.39 11.26 -3.74
CA GLY A 508 -34.07 9.96 -4.29
C GLY A 508 -32.61 9.60 -4.09
N TYR A 509 -32.27 8.39 -4.47
CA TYR A 509 -30.89 7.93 -4.49
C TYR A 509 -30.27 8.23 -5.84
N MET A 510 -29.04 8.70 -5.84
CA MET A 510 -28.23 8.92 -7.02
C MET A 510 -27.04 7.95 -7.00
N GLN A 511 -26.94 7.14 -8.03
CA GLN A 511 -25.77 6.28 -8.18
C GLN A 511 -24.63 7.10 -8.76
N VAL A 512 -23.48 7.09 -8.07
CA VAL A 512 -22.23 7.70 -8.53
C VAL A 512 -21.21 6.61 -8.88
N TYR A 513 -20.42 6.82 -9.91
CA TYR A 513 -19.39 5.86 -10.30
C TYR A 513 -18.17 5.83 -9.36
N PRO A 514 -17.64 6.98 -8.87
CA PRO A 514 -16.46 6.98 -8.02
C PRO A 514 -16.67 6.22 -6.72
N ILE A 515 -15.72 5.33 -6.37
CA ILE A 515 -15.71 4.55 -5.14
C ILE A 515 -14.51 4.96 -4.29
N GLY A 516 -14.71 5.12 -2.99
CA GLY A 516 -13.61 5.29 -2.02
C GLY A 516 -12.89 6.63 -2.10
N GLY A 517 -13.55 7.70 -2.46
CA GLY A 517 -12.99 9.04 -2.59
C GLY A 517 -12.96 9.53 -4.04
N GLY A 518 -12.16 10.57 -4.33
CA GLY A 518 -12.11 11.15 -5.68
C GLY A 518 -13.21 12.16 -5.93
N THR A 519 -13.43 13.07 -4.97
CA THR A 519 -14.43 14.17 -5.02
C THR A 519 -14.51 14.86 -6.38
N ALA A 520 -13.37 15.17 -7.00
CA ALA A 520 -13.31 15.81 -8.31
C ALA A 520 -13.92 14.98 -9.45
N ASN A 521 -13.98 13.65 -9.29
CA ASN A 521 -14.58 12.78 -10.28
C ASN A 521 -16.12 12.84 -10.22
N THR A 522 -16.68 12.89 -9.02
CA THR A 522 -18.12 13.11 -8.80
C THR A 522 -18.53 14.53 -9.24
N GLU A 523 -17.72 15.55 -8.94
CA GLU A 523 -17.92 16.90 -9.46
C GLU A 523 -17.93 16.91 -11.00
N TYR A 524 -16.99 16.20 -11.62
CA TYR A 524 -16.92 16.09 -13.06
C TYR A 524 -18.19 15.48 -13.66
N GLU A 525 -18.69 14.38 -13.09
CA GLU A 525 -19.94 13.77 -13.55
C GLU A 525 -21.12 14.74 -13.47
N PHE A 526 -21.27 15.41 -12.33
CA PHE A 526 -22.35 16.38 -12.11
C PHE A 526 -22.24 17.59 -13.04
N LEU A 527 -21.06 18.20 -13.13
CA LEU A 527 -20.88 19.45 -13.88
C LEU A 527 -20.92 19.25 -15.39
N THR A 528 -20.50 18.10 -15.89
CA THR A 528 -20.37 17.86 -17.34
C THR A 528 -21.44 16.94 -17.92
N GLY A 529 -22.13 16.17 -17.07
CA GLY A 529 -23.04 15.12 -17.51
C GLY A 529 -22.33 13.89 -18.11
N ASN A 530 -20.98 13.84 -18.09
CA ASN A 530 -20.21 12.69 -18.55
C ASN A 530 -20.05 11.68 -17.42
N SER A 531 -19.95 10.40 -17.75
CA SER A 531 -19.74 9.35 -16.75
C SER A 531 -18.27 8.97 -16.63
N MET A 532 -17.80 8.78 -15.40
CA MET A 532 -16.49 8.21 -15.09
C MET A 532 -16.38 6.73 -15.52
N ALA A 533 -17.49 6.06 -15.80
CA ALA A 533 -17.51 4.70 -16.31
C ALA A 533 -16.68 4.54 -17.61
N PHE A 534 -16.57 5.59 -18.40
CA PHE A 534 -15.78 5.62 -19.64
C PHE A 534 -14.37 6.20 -19.48
N LEU A 535 -14.02 6.68 -18.27
CA LEU A 535 -12.77 7.36 -17.98
C LEU A 535 -12.01 6.67 -16.83
N GLN A 536 -12.01 5.37 -16.85
CA GLN A 536 -11.54 4.51 -15.77
C GLN A 536 -10.10 4.81 -15.35
N GLY A 537 -9.85 4.80 -14.02
CA GLY A 537 -8.52 5.07 -13.46
C GLY A 537 -8.00 6.48 -13.72
N SER A 538 -8.84 7.40 -14.24
CA SER A 538 -8.44 8.75 -14.58
C SER A 538 -8.91 9.80 -13.56
N ILE A 539 -8.25 10.95 -13.58
CA ILE A 539 -8.66 12.16 -12.87
C ILE A 539 -8.87 13.26 -13.92
N PRO A 540 -10.09 13.41 -14.47
CA PRO A 540 -10.36 14.27 -15.61
C PRO A 540 -9.87 15.70 -15.43
N TYR A 541 -10.01 16.27 -14.23
CA TYR A 541 -9.55 17.61 -13.89
C TYR A 541 -8.06 17.81 -14.15
N GLN A 542 -7.24 16.80 -13.94
CA GLN A 542 -5.79 16.90 -14.12
C GLN A 542 -5.33 16.44 -15.49
N GLN A 543 -6.01 15.45 -16.07
CA GLN A 543 -5.57 14.81 -17.31
C GLN A 543 -6.17 15.44 -18.58
N TYR A 544 -7.44 15.81 -18.55
CA TYR A 544 -8.17 16.21 -19.76
C TYR A 544 -8.57 17.69 -19.75
N ILE A 545 -9.23 18.15 -18.70
CA ILE A 545 -9.83 19.50 -18.67
C ILE A 545 -8.76 20.59 -18.66
N THR A 546 -7.65 20.36 -17.99
CA THR A 546 -6.54 21.33 -17.96
C THR A 546 -5.96 21.64 -19.33
N ARG A 547 -6.08 20.71 -20.30
CA ARG A 547 -5.59 20.89 -21.66
C ARG A 547 -6.66 21.46 -22.60
N ASN A 548 -7.83 20.84 -22.62
CA ASN A 548 -8.82 21.06 -23.69
C ASN A 548 -10.11 21.73 -23.22
N GLY A 549 -10.34 21.85 -21.89
CA GLY A 549 -11.65 22.20 -21.36
C GLY A 549 -12.68 21.09 -21.57
N THR A 550 -13.90 21.32 -21.14
CA THR A 550 -15.04 20.46 -21.46
C THR A 550 -16.32 21.26 -21.28
N TYR A 551 -17.38 20.85 -21.96
CA TYR A 551 -18.69 21.45 -21.83
C TYR A 551 -19.27 21.16 -20.44
N SER A 552 -19.95 22.16 -19.83
CA SER A 552 -20.47 22.02 -18.47
C SER A 552 -21.75 22.82 -18.26
N ILE A 553 -22.50 22.46 -17.22
CA ILE A 553 -23.68 23.22 -16.79
C ILE A 553 -23.34 24.68 -16.44
N ALA A 554 -22.16 24.96 -15.90
CA ALA A 554 -21.72 26.32 -15.60
C ALA A 554 -21.56 27.17 -16.87
N GLN A 555 -21.02 26.58 -17.98
CA GLN A 555 -20.95 27.27 -19.28
C GLN A 555 -22.33 27.51 -19.86
N ILE A 556 -23.25 26.56 -19.75
CA ILE A 556 -24.63 26.70 -20.22
C ILE A 556 -25.32 27.86 -19.50
N LEU A 557 -25.23 27.90 -18.17
CA LEU A 557 -25.84 28.94 -17.35
C LEU A 557 -25.19 30.31 -17.63
N LYS A 558 -23.87 30.34 -17.77
CA LYS A 558 -23.15 31.58 -18.13
C LYS A 558 -23.61 32.12 -19.50
N ALA A 559 -23.78 31.26 -20.50
CA ALA A 559 -24.29 31.66 -21.82
C ALA A 559 -25.72 32.23 -21.75
N ARG A 560 -26.50 31.83 -20.74
CA ARG A 560 -27.84 32.38 -20.43
C ARG A 560 -27.83 33.64 -19.58
N GLY A 561 -26.65 34.17 -19.24
CA GLY A 561 -26.49 35.43 -18.50
C GLY A 561 -26.38 35.27 -16.97
N TYR A 562 -26.22 34.04 -16.48
CA TYR A 562 -25.94 33.82 -15.06
C TYR A 562 -24.51 34.21 -14.71
N HIS A 563 -24.31 34.77 -13.54
CA HIS A 563 -23.01 34.83 -12.90
C HIS A 563 -22.72 33.47 -12.23
N THR A 564 -21.53 32.90 -12.50
CA THR A 564 -21.19 31.54 -12.05
C THR A 564 -20.06 31.56 -11.04
N THR A 565 -20.38 31.19 -9.79
CA THR A 565 -19.43 31.13 -8.67
C THR A 565 -19.24 29.70 -8.21
N ALA A 566 -17.99 29.27 -8.03
CA ALA A 566 -17.63 28.07 -7.31
C ALA A 566 -17.12 28.44 -5.89
N ILE A 567 -17.56 27.71 -4.89
CA ILE A 567 -17.11 27.89 -3.50
C ILE A 567 -16.63 26.55 -2.96
N HIS A 568 -15.36 26.49 -2.52
CA HIS A 568 -14.79 25.28 -1.95
C HIS A 568 -13.90 25.65 -0.75
N PRO A 569 -14.28 25.27 0.48
CA PRO A 569 -13.61 25.70 1.71
C PRO A 569 -12.27 24.98 1.95
N TYR A 570 -11.47 24.82 0.91
CA TYR A 570 -10.17 24.19 0.90
C TYR A 570 -9.24 24.85 -0.12
N ASP A 571 -7.95 24.48 -0.11
CA ASP A 571 -6.94 25.03 -1.02
C ASP A 571 -7.33 24.81 -2.50
N LYS A 572 -7.39 25.89 -3.27
CA LYS A 572 -7.73 25.90 -4.71
C LYS A 572 -6.82 25.04 -5.60
N ARG A 573 -5.63 24.67 -5.11
CA ARG A 573 -4.72 23.77 -5.81
C ARG A 573 -5.20 22.31 -5.75
N GLY A 574 -6.09 21.99 -4.80
CA GLY A 574 -6.68 20.67 -4.68
C GLY A 574 -7.35 20.25 -6.00
N TYR A 575 -6.96 19.10 -6.55
CA TYR A 575 -7.39 18.59 -7.88
C TYR A 575 -7.20 19.59 -9.02
N ASN A 576 -6.32 20.57 -8.85
CA ASN A 576 -6.04 21.61 -9.85
C ASN A 576 -7.24 22.51 -10.20
N ARG A 577 -8.19 22.67 -9.27
CA ARG A 577 -9.44 23.41 -9.45
C ARG A 577 -9.23 24.85 -9.93
N ALA A 578 -8.17 25.51 -9.45
CA ALA A 578 -7.84 26.88 -9.87
C ALA A 578 -7.64 27.01 -11.40
N GLN A 579 -7.18 25.96 -12.07
CA GLN A 579 -7.02 25.94 -13.52
C GLN A 579 -8.24 25.36 -14.25
N VAL A 580 -8.97 24.48 -13.60
CA VAL A 580 -10.10 23.73 -14.16
C VAL A 580 -11.36 24.61 -14.19
N TYR A 581 -11.73 25.22 -13.07
CA TYR A 581 -13.00 25.93 -12.95
C TYR A 581 -13.21 27.04 -13.98
N PRO A 582 -12.20 27.89 -14.28
CA PRO A 582 -12.37 28.87 -15.38
C PRO A 582 -12.64 28.22 -16.74
N LYS A 583 -12.08 27.03 -17.00
CA LYS A 583 -12.24 26.31 -18.28
C LYS A 583 -13.59 25.63 -18.43
N ILE A 584 -14.24 25.31 -17.32
CA ILE A 584 -15.58 24.74 -17.30
C ILE A 584 -16.66 25.80 -17.00
N GLY A 585 -16.30 27.10 -17.04
CA GLY A 585 -17.25 28.19 -17.09
C GLY A 585 -17.51 28.96 -15.81
N PHE A 586 -16.84 28.64 -14.70
CA PHE A 586 -16.95 29.46 -13.49
C PHE A 586 -16.17 30.77 -13.64
N GLU A 587 -16.81 31.88 -13.31
CA GLU A 587 -16.23 33.23 -13.35
C GLU A 587 -15.49 33.56 -12.07
N THR A 588 -16.02 33.10 -10.96
CA THR A 588 -15.45 33.33 -9.62
C THR A 588 -15.18 31.99 -8.95
N PHE A 589 -14.06 31.89 -8.25
CA PHE A 589 -13.73 30.75 -7.40
C PHE A 589 -13.25 31.22 -6.04
N LEU A 590 -14.06 30.97 -5.01
CA LEU A 590 -13.75 31.28 -3.62
C LEU A 590 -13.17 30.02 -2.95
N ASP A 591 -11.95 30.14 -2.44
CA ASP A 591 -11.25 29.07 -1.74
C ASP A 591 -11.08 29.37 -0.24
N VAL A 592 -10.34 28.53 0.48
CA VAL A 592 -10.10 28.71 1.91
C VAL A 592 -9.59 30.11 2.28
N SER A 593 -8.86 30.79 1.41
CA SER A 593 -8.33 32.14 1.66
C SER A 593 -9.38 33.25 1.65
N ASP A 594 -10.58 32.96 1.13
CA ASP A 594 -11.69 33.91 1.05
C ASP A 594 -12.64 33.82 2.27
N PHE A 595 -12.30 32.96 3.26
CA PHE A 595 -13.08 32.77 4.47
C PHE A 595 -12.42 33.48 5.65
N GLU A 596 -12.78 34.73 5.87
CA GLU A 596 -12.28 35.52 7.00
C GLU A 596 -12.97 35.10 8.31
N ASN A 597 -12.21 34.89 9.38
CA ASN A 597 -12.68 34.56 10.72
C ASN A 597 -13.63 33.33 10.80
N ALA A 598 -13.47 32.37 9.92
CA ALA A 598 -14.28 31.17 9.92
C ALA A 598 -13.93 30.26 11.11
N GLU A 599 -14.93 29.55 11.62
CA GLU A 599 -14.76 28.50 12.62
C GLU A 599 -14.03 27.32 12.00
N LEU A 600 -12.93 26.89 12.63
CA LEU A 600 -12.17 25.74 12.20
C LEU A 600 -12.59 24.49 12.97
N VAL A 601 -12.99 23.46 12.25
CA VAL A 601 -13.20 22.12 12.78
C VAL A 601 -11.87 21.38 12.80
N ARG A 602 -11.52 20.77 13.94
CA ARG A 602 -10.22 20.09 14.15
C ARG A 602 -9.02 21.01 13.87
N ASP A 603 -9.13 22.30 14.19
CA ASP A 603 -8.09 23.34 13.98
C ASP A 603 -7.58 23.43 12.53
N ARG A 604 -8.37 22.97 11.56
CA ARG A 604 -7.84 22.77 10.21
C ARG A 604 -8.84 23.02 9.08
N TYR A 605 -10.10 22.64 9.25
CA TYR A 605 -11.09 22.70 8.20
C TYR A 605 -12.16 23.75 8.54
N ILE A 606 -12.57 24.51 7.53
CA ILE A 606 -13.69 25.45 7.70
C ILE A 606 -14.96 24.65 7.98
N SER A 607 -15.74 25.10 8.96
CA SER A 607 -16.99 24.44 9.33
C SER A 607 -18.02 24.50 8.18
N ASP A 608 -18.89 23.48 8.09
CA ASP A 608 -20.00 23.50 7.13
C ASP A 608 -20.90 24.73 7.35
N ARG A 609 -21.10 25.13 8.61
CA ARG A 609 -21.85 26.34 8.95
C ARG A 609 -21.30 27.58 8.24
N ASP A 610 -19.98 27.78 8.27
CA ASP A 610 -19.36 28.96 7.67
C ASP A 610 -19.26 28.81 6.15
N SER A 611 -19.16 27.61 5.65
CA SER A 611 -19.28 27.32 4.22
C SER A 611 -20.65 27.71 3.69
N TYR A 612 -21.74 27.35 4.37
CA TYR A 612 -23.10 27.78 4.00
C TYR A 612 -23.34 29.29 4.18
N LYS A 613 -22.77 29.92 5.20
CA LYS A 613 -22.82 31.39 5.34
C LYS A 613 -22.19 32.07 4.12
N LYS A 614 -21.05 31.56 3.64
CA LYS A 614 -20.37 32.12 2.47
C LYS A 614 -21.23 32.02 1.21
N VAL A 615 -21.94 30.90 1.01
CA VAL A 615 -22.91 30.74 -0.08
C VAL A 615 -24.04 31.76 0.02
N ILE A 616 -24.55 32.01 1.23
CA ILE A 616 -25.63 32.99 1.48
C ILE A 616 -25.13 34.42 1.23
N GLU A 617 -23.92 34.74 1.62
CA GLU A 617 -23.28 36.04 1.40
C GLU A 617 -23.06 36.31 -0.09
N ASP A 618 -22.52 35.35 -0.83
CA ASP A 618 -22.31 35.44 -2.29
C ASP A 618 -23.64 35.70 -3.01
N ARG A 619 -24.68 34.93 -2.68
CA ARG A 619 -26.04 35.17 -3.20
C ARG A 619 -26.54 36.60 -2.98
N LYS A 620 -26.25 37.20 -1.83
CA LYS A 620 -26.68 38.59 -1.50
C LYS A 620 -25.88 39.63 -2.28
N SER A 621 -24.66 39.31 -2.72
CA SER A 621 -23.83 40.24 -3.48
C SER A 621 -24.26 40.36 -4.96
N VAL A 622 -25.08 39.44 -5.44
CA VAL A 622 -25.48 39.31 -6.87
C VAL A 622 -26.91 39.79 -7.12
N VAL A 623 -27.64 40.22 -6.08
CA VAL A 623 -29.03 40.76 -6.20
C VAL A 623 -29.04 42.28 -6.31
#